data_30d4d7c7c8c68f545d56a3574c8c9922
#
_entry.id   30d4d7c7c8c68f545d56a3574c8c9922
#
_cell.length_a   1.000
_cell.length_b   1.000
_cell.length_c   1.000
_cell.angle_alpha   90.00
_cell.angle_beta   90.00
_cell.angle_gamma   90.00
#
_symmetry.space_group_name_H-M   'P 1'
#
loop_
_entity.id
_entity.type
_entity.pdbx_description
1 polymer ?
#
loop_
_entity_poly.entity_id
_entity_poly.type
_entity_poly.pdbx_seq_one_letter_code
_entity_poly.pdbx_strand_id
1 'polypeptide(L)'
;TLAPGVMFAAESDMAERVAIHQIEVGAVLVDEQLIDLPNTEVIDYIKKTWGDSEGLALMAHFRSTRMKLEKHFPKASIFSSVAHAEGVSLADFEHFVIVNSDYSGAKFVQRRDRGVNLNKHTDAVVNHIVTDGGVSKYVYTAVSKKLDFTLQNYRRLRAV
;
A
#
# COMPACT_ATOMS: atom_id res chain seq x y z
N THR A 1 -20.63 -5.94 1.47
CA THR A 1 -20.55 -6.70 2.74
C THR A 1 -19.11 -7.14 2.94
N LEU A 2 -18.45 -6.65 3.97
CA LEU A 2 -17.02 -6.92 4.24
C LEU A 2 -16.79 -8.30 4.84
N ALA A 3 -17.74 -8.76 5.64
CA ALA A 3 -17.82 -10.09 6.23
C ALA A 3 -19.29 -10.35 6.57
N PRO A 4 -19.69 -11.59 6.90
CA PRO A 4 -21.06 -11.82 7.34
C PRO A 4 -21.47 -10.90 8.49
N GLY A 5 -22.49 -10.09 8.29
CA GLY A 5 -22.99 -9.14 9.28
C GLY A 5 -22.25 -7.81 9.42
N VAL A 6 -21.22 -7.57 8.61
CA VAL A 6 -20.52 -6.27 8.58
C VAL A 6 -20.88 -5.53 7.29
N MET A 7 -21.44 -4.35 7.44
CA MET A 7 -21.74 -3.44 6.33
C MET A 7 -20.92 -2.15 6.49
N PHE A 8 -20.31 -1.70 5.40
CA PHE A 8 -19.65 -0.40 5.33
C PHE A 8 -20.52 0.55 4.50
N ALA A 9 -20.92 1.66 5.10
CA ALA A 9 -21.62 2.74 4.41
C ALA A 9 -20.64 3.88 4.14
N ALA A 10 -20.38 4.16 2.87
CA ALA A 10 -19.52 5.27 2.49
C ALA A 10 -20.34 6.56 2.37
N GLU A 11 -19.83 7.65 2.94
CA GLU A 11 -20.47 8.96 2.90
C GLU A 11 -20.33 9.64 1.53
N SER A 12 -19.40 9.18 0.69
CA SER A 12 -19.16 9.73 -0.65
C SER A 12 -18.51 8.68 -1.55
N ASP A 13 -18.56 8.93 -2.87
CA ASP A 13 -17.89 8.07 -3.87
C ASP A 13 -16.39 7.93 -3.61
N MET A 14 -15.74 9.00 -3.12
CA MET A 14 -14.31 8.93 -2.81
C MET A 14 -14.06 8.09 -1.57
N ALA A 15 -14.87 8.22 -0.53
CA ALA A 15 -14.79 7.39 0.66
C ALA A 15 -14.99 5.91 0.31
N GLU A 16 -15.90 5.60 -0.59
CA GLU A 16 -16.08 4.23 -1.11
C GLU A 16 -14.82 3.70 -1.77
N ARG A 17 -14.15 4.49 -2.61
CA ARG A 17 -12.91 4.08 -3.28
C ARG A 17 -11.76 3.85 -2.29
N VAL A 18 -11.65 4.71 -1.29
CA VAL A 18 -10.68 4.55 -0.20
C VAL A 18 -10.95 3.25 0.57
N ALA A 19 -12.20 2.97 0.89
CA ALA A 19 -12.58 1.72 1.56
C ALA A 19 -12.26 0.49 0.70
N ILE A 20 -12.61 0.48 -0.57
CA ILE A 20 -12.30 -0.61 -1.49
C ILE A 20 -10.78 -0.84 -1.58
N HIS A 21 -9.99 0.22 -1.65
CA HIS A 21 -8.53 0.13 -1.68
C HIS A 21 -7.96 -0.55 -0.42
N GLN A 22 -8.52 -0.25 0.75
CA GLN A 22 -8.15 -0.94 1.99
C GLN A 22 -8.59 -2.42 1.97
N ILE A 23 -9.80 -2.70 1.50
CA ILE A 23 -10.37 -4.04 1.40
C ILE A 23 -9.54 -4.96 0.49
N GLU A 24 -8.89 -4.43 -0.54
CA GLU A 24 -8.01 -5.20 -1.42
C GLU A 24 -6.86 -5.90 -0.67
N VAL A 25 -6.39 -5.32 0.40
CA VAL A 25 -5.40 -5.94 1.30
C VAL A 25 -6.08 -6.77 2.40
N GLY A 26 -7.37 -6.59 2.60
CA GLY A 26 -8.15 -7.33 3.57
C GLY A 26 -8.17 -6.71 4.97
N ALA A 27 -8.09 -5.39 5.06
CA ALA A 27 -8.10 -4.71 6.35
C ALA A 27 -8.80 -3.35 6.25
N VAL A 28 -9.70 -3.06 7.17
CA VAL A 28 -10.38 -1.77 7.30
C VAL A 28 -10.38 -1.34 8.76
N LEU A 29 -10.30 -0.04 9.03
CA LEU A 29 -10.53 0.51 10.37
C LEU A 29 -11.96 1.01 10.48
N VAL A 30 -12.64 0.57 11.52
CA VAL A 30 -13.95 1.08 11.93
C VAL A 30 -13.85 1.47 13.40
N ASP A 31 -14.14 2.72 13.72
CA ASP A 31 -14.03 3.27 15.08
C ASP A 31 -12.68 2.92 15.77
N GLU A 32 -11.58 3.15 15.03
CA GLU A 32 -10.20 2.85 15.47
C GLU A 32 -9.90 1.35 15.70
N GLN A 33 -10.84 0.46 15.39
CA GLN A 33 -10.66 -0.98 15.50
C GLN A 33 -10.35 -1.61 14.14
N LEU A 34 -9.38 -2.49 14.11
CA LEU A 34 -9.05 -3.25 12.92
C LEU A 34 -10.12 -4.32 12.66
N ILE A 35 -10.72 -4.24 11.48
CA ILE A 35 -11.51 -5.32 10.90
C ILE A 35 -10.59 -6.09 9.97
N ASP A 36 -10.13 -7.25 10.42
CA ASP A 36 -9.29 -8.16 9.65
C ASP A 36 -10.19 -9.06 8.80
N LEU A 37 -10.18 -8.83 7.50
CA LEU A 37 -11.00 -9.56 6.54
C LEU A 37 -10.33 -10.89 6.18
N PRO A 38 -11.11 -11.89 5.75
CA PRO A 38 -10.58 -13.22 5.46
C PRO A 38 -9.72 -13.30 4.19
N ASN A 39 -9.77 -12.29 3.32
CA ASN A 39 -8.96 -12.28 2.11
C ASN A 39 -7.47 -12.02 2.42
N THR A 40 -6.62 -12.92 1.97
CA THR A 40 -5.19 -12.93 2.27
C THR A 40 -4.31 -12.93 1.01
N GLU A 41 -4.86 -12.70 -0.16
CA GLU A 41 -4.15 -12.83 -1.44
C GLU A 41 -2.89 -11.96 -1.49
N VAL A 42 -2.96 -10.71 -1.02
CA VAL A 42 -1.81 -9.79 -0.99
C VAL A 42 -0.77 -10.28 0.02
N ILE A 43 -1.21 -10.69 1.21
CA ILE A 43 -0.34 -11.23 2.25
C ILE A 43 0.37 -12.50 1.75
N ASP A 44 -0.35 -13.42 1.16
CA ASP A 44 0.17 -14.68 0.65
C ASP A 44 1.15 -14.44 -0.50
N TYR A 45 0.85 -13.49 -1.38
CA TYR A 45 1.75 -13.08 -2.46
C TYR A 45 3.08 -12.53 -1.92
N ILE A 46 3.03 -11.66 -0.92
CA ILE A 46 4.24 -11.09 -0.30
C ILE A 46 5.06 -12.19 0.37
N LYS A 47 4.42 -13.07 1.14
CA LYS A 47 5.10 -14.20 1.80
C LYS A 47 5.75 -15.15 0.81
N LYS A 48 5.06 -15.47 -0.27
CA LYS A 48 5.58 -16.36 -1.31
C LYS A 48 6.74 -15.73 -2.07
N THR A 49 6.70 -14.44 -2.34
CA THR A 49 7.70 -13.76 -3.17
C THR A 49 8.94 -13.36 -2.39
N TRP A 50 8.78 -12.81 -1.17
CA TRP A 50 9.90 -12.27 -0.38
C TRP A 50 10.09 -12.92 0.99
N GLY A 51 9.09 -13.60 1.50
CA GLY A 51 9.11 -14.17 2.86
C GLY A 51 8.96 -13.11 3.95
N ASP A 52 8.99 -13.55 5.21
CA ASP A 52 9.04 -12.68 6.37
C ASP A 52 10.47 -12.67 6.91
N SER A 53 11.17 -11.57 6.75
CA SER A 53 12.56 -11.42 7.16
C SER A 53 12.90 -10.00 7.60
N GLU A 54 13.98 -9.85 8.33
CA GLU A 54 14.53 -8.55 8.71
C GLU A 54 15.00 -7.70 7.51
N GLY A 55 15.31 -8.36 6.39
CA GLY A 55 15.68 -7.69 5.14
C GLY A 55 14.50 -7.17 4.32
N LEU A 56 13.26 -7.38 4.77
CA LEU A 56 12.05 -6.92 4.09
C LEU A 56 11.54 -5.62 4.69
N ALA A 57 11.38 -4.59 3.86
CA ALA A 57 10.72 -3.34 4.21
C ALA A 57 9.38 -3.24 3.46
N LEU A 58 8.30 -3.09 4.19
CA LEU A 58 6.95 -2.91 3.66
C LEU A 58 6.47 -1.50 3.95
N MET A 59 5.99 -0.80 2.94
CA MET A 59 5.42 0.53 3.09
C MET A 59 3.93 0.49 2.76
N ALA A 60 3.11 1.02 3.66
CA ALA A 60 1.67 1.10 3.46
C ALA A 60 1.13 2.44 3.97
N HIS A 61 0.31 3.08 3.14
CA HIS A 61 -0.31 4.36 3.48
C HIS A 61 -1.37 4.21 4.57
N PHE A 62 -2.24 3.19 4.45
CA PHE A 62 -3.34 2.99 5.39
C PHE A 62 -2.89 2.33 6.69
N ARG A 63 -3.35 2.87 7.82
CA ARG A 63 -3.09 2.30 9.15
C ARG A 63 -3.64 0.88 9.27
N SER A 64 -4.84 0.61 8.73
CA SER A 64 -5.43 -0.73 8.69
C SER A 64 -4.51 -1.75 8.01
N THR A 65 -3.94 -1.38 6.87
CA THR A 65 -2.99 -2.21 6.14
C THR A 65 -1.73 -2.47 6.97
N ARG A 66 -1.15 -1.43 7.59
CA ARG A 66 0.04 -1.61 8.44
C ARG A 66 -0.22 -2.55 9.60
N MET A 67 -1.36 -2.42 10.29
CA MET A 67 -1.73 -3.31 11.39
C MET A 67 -1.84 -4.77 10.95
N LYS A 68 -2.42 -5.02 9.78
CA LYS A 68 -2.48 -6.37 9.20
C LYS A 68 -1.09 -6.88 8.83
N LEU A 69 -0.25 -6.06 8.21
CA LEU A 69 1.13 -6.41 7.85
C LEU A 69 1.97 -6.74 9.10
N GLU A 70 1.89 -5.94 10.15
CA GLU A 70 2.59 -6.19 11.41
C GLU A 70 2.22 -7.54 12.02
N LYS A 71 0.95 -7.92 11.94
CA LYS A 71 0.45 -9.21 12.41
C LYS A 71 1.02 -10.39 11.62
N HIS A 72 1.14 -10.25 10.30
CA HIS A 72 1.56 -11.34 9.41
C HIS A 72 3.07 -11.34 9.10
N PHE A 73 3.77 -10.23 9.33
CA PHE A 73 5.20 -10.08 9.07
C PHE A 73 5.94 -9.53 10.30
N PRO A 74 6.05 -10.33 11.37
CA PRO A 74 6.67 -9.88 12.62
C PRO A 74 8.16 -9.56 12.51
N LYS A 75 8.86 -10.05 11.49
CA LYS A 75 10.28 -9.80 11.26
C LYS A 75 10.53 -8.60 10.34
N ALA A 76 9.62 -8.32 9.41
CA ALA A 76 9.74 -7.22 8.48
C ALA A 76 9.58 -5.86 9.17
N SER A 77 10.14 -4.82 8.57
CA SER A 77 9.94 -3.44 9.00
C SER A 77 8.78 -2.82 8.24
N ILE A 78 7.84 -2.21 8.96
CA ILE A 78 6.63 -1.63 8.39
C ILE A 78 6.69 -0.11 8.52
N PHE A 79 6.58 0.59 7.39
CA PHE A 79 6.66 2.05 7.32
C PHE A 79 5.37 2.66 6.78
N SER A 80 4.99 3.83 7.34
CA SER A 80 3.84 4.60 6.87
C SER A 80 4.18 5.56 5.73
N SER A 81 5.39 6.07 5.73
CA SER A 81 5.85 7.07 4.78
C SER A 81 7.37 7.14 4.75
N VAL A 82 7.90 7.91 3.81
CA VAL A 82 9.33 8.21 3.76
C VAL A 82 9.80 8.91 5.04
N ALA A 83 9.00 9.85 5.56
CA ALA A 83 9.31 10.53 6.81
C ALA A 83 9.44 9.57 8.00
N HIS A 84 8.58 8.55 8.08
CA HIS A 84 8.68 7.51 9.11
C HIS A 84 9.98 6.71 8.99
N ALA A 85 10.48 6.53 7.77
CA ALA A 85 11.72 5.81 7.50
C ALA A 85 12.99 6.67 7.61
N GLU A 86 12.90 7.97 7.87
CA GLU A 86 14.05 8.88 7.91
C GLU A 86 15.11 8.52 8.95
N GLY A 87 14.71 7.95 10.06
CA GLY A 87 15.64 7.50 11.11
C GLY A 87 16.28 6.12 10.83
N VAL A 88 15.94 5.48 9.72
CA VAL A 88 16.39 4.13 9.38
C VAL A 88 17.01 4.14 7.99
N SER A 89 18.18 3.48 7.85
CA SER A 89 18.78 3.31 6.53
C SER A 89 18.00 2.30 5.72
N LEU A 90 17.35 2.73 4.64
CA LEU A 90 16.66 1.83 3.71
C LEU A 90 17.65 0.96 2.91
N ALA A 91 18.95 1.32 2.91
CA ALA A 91 20.00 0.51 2.31
C ALA A 91 20.25 -0.81 3.06
N ASP A 92 19.78 -0.93 4.31
CA ASP A 92 19.90 -2.15 5.10
C ASP A 92 18.87 -3.22 4.71
N PHE A 93 17.90 -2.88 3.85
CA PHE A 93 16.87 -3.81 3.40
C PHE A 93 17.21 -4.39 2.03
N GLU A 94 17.03 -5.70 1.90
CA GLU A 94 17.20 -6.41 0.62
C GLU A 94 16.05 -6.16 -0.33
N HIS A 95 14.83 -6.05 0.22
CA HIS A 95 13.60 -5.86 -0.53
C HIS A 95 12.80 -4.70 0.02
N PHE A 96 12.35 -3.83 -0.86
CA PHE A 96 11.48 -2.72 -0.54
C PHE A 96 10.18 -2.83 -1.33
N VAL A 97 9.05 -2.98 -0.63
CA VAL A 97 7.74 -3.24 -1.23
C VAL A 97 6.74 -2.19 -0.79
N ILE A 98 6.13 -1.51 -1.73
CA ILE A 98 5.03 -0.58 -1.49
C ILE A 98 3.71 -1.32 -1.69
N VAL A 99 3.02 -1.57 -0.59
CA VAL A 99 1.74 -2.32 -0.57
C VAL A 99 0.58 -1.43 -0.99
N ASN A 100 0.54 -0.20 -0.48
CA ASN A 100 -0.33 0.85 -0.99
C ASN A 100 0.31 2.21 -0.81
N SER A 101 0.01 3.12 -1.72
CA SER A 101 0.52 4.49 -1.75
C SER A 101 -0.56 5.47 -1.32
N ASP A 102 -0.14 6.67 -0.86
CA ASP A 102 -1.10 7.76 -0.79
C ASP A 102 -1.47 8.26 -2.20
N TYR A 103 -2.42 9.17 -2.27
CA TYR A 103 -2.99 9.62 -3.53
C TYR A 103 -2.28 10.84 -4.12
N SER A 104 -1.13 11.23 -3.56
CA SER A 104 -0.33 12.33 -4.06
C SER A 104 0.76 11.83 -5.02
N GLY A 105 0.72 12.29 -6.25
CA GLY A 105 1.73 11.98 -7.26
C GLY A 105 3.12 12.48 -6.86
N ALA A 106 3.22 13.65 -6.25
CA ALA A 106 4.49 14.21 -5.78
C ALA A 106 5.13 13.35 -4.68
N LYS A 107 4.35 12.93 -3.69
CA LYS A 107 4.83 12.04 -2.62
C LYS A 107 5.21 10.66 -3.14
N PHE A 108 4.48 10.15 -4.12
CA PHE A 108 4.82 8.88 -4.77
C PHE A 108 6.20 8.93 -5.42
N VAL A 109 6.49 9.98 -6.19
CA VAL A 109 7.78 10.16 -6.86
C VAL A 109 8.91 10.28 -5.84
N GLN A 110 8.72 11.06 -4.79
CA GLN A 110 9.71 11.18 -3.70
C GLN A 110 10.04 9.83 -3.05
N ARG A 111 9.02 9.01 -2.76
CA ARG A 111 9.21 7.68 -2.18
C ARG A 111 9.98 6.75 -3.12
N ARG A 112 9.60 6.74 -4.38
CA ARG A 112 10.27 5.95 -5.41
C ARG A 112 11.73 6.33 -5.54
N ASP A 113 12.01 7.61 -5.69
CA ASP A 113 13.37 8.11 -5.90
C ASP A 113 14.25 7.89 -4.67
N ARG A 114 13.69 8.01 -3.48
CA ARG A 114 14.42 7.71 -2.24
C ARG A 114 14.77 6.23 -2.14
N GLY A 115 13.84 5.33 -2.45
CA GLY A 115 14.11 3.89 -2.45
C GLY A 115 15.23 3.50 -3.42
N VAL A 116 15.31 4.15 -4.57
CA VAL A 116 16.34 3.94 -5.58
C VAL A 116 17.67 4.58 -5.17
N ASN A 117 17.65 5.82 -4.67
CA ASN A 117 18.88 6.59 -4.38
C ASN A 117 19.63 6.11 -3.12
N LEU A 118 18.97 5.44 -2.20
CA LEU A 118 19.60 4.96 -0.97
C LEU A 118 20.50 3.75 -1.17
N ASN A 119 20.39 3.07 -2.29
CA ASN A 119 21.21 1.90 -2.59
C ASN A 119 22.14 2.19 -3.76
N LYS A 120 23.12 3.07 -3.54
CA LYS A 120 24.07 3.53 -4.58
C LYS A 120 25.01 2.43 -5.11
N HIS A 121 25.08 1.28 -4.46
CA HIS A 121 26.02 0.21 -4.79
C HIS A 121 25.38 -1.04 -5.39
N THR A 122 24.04 -1.11 -5.40
CA THR A 122 23.28 -2.21 -6.01
C THR A 122 22.07 -1.64 -6.75
N ASP A 123 21.62 -2.33 -7.78
CA ASP A 123 20.38 -1.98 -8.47
C ASP A 123 19.20 -2.12 -7.49
N ALA A 124 18.74 -1.00 -6.97
CA ALA A 124 17.61 -0.97 -6.06
C ALA A 124 16.31 -1.17 -6.85
N VAL A 125 15.55 -2.18 -6.48
CA VAL A 125 14.23 -2.45 -7.05
C VAL A 125 13.17 -2.10 -6.04
N VAL A 126 12.31 -1.13 -6.39
CA VAL A 126 11.11 -0.80 -5.63
C VAL A 126 9.93 -1.52 -6.25
N ASN A 127 9.35 -2.43 -5.49
CA ASN A 127 8.23 -3.23 -5.93
C ASN A 127 6.91 -2.59 -5.49
N HIS A 128 5.98 -2.44 -6.41
CA HIS A 128 4.63 -1.96 -6.11
C HIS A 128 3.64 -3.10 -6.28
N ILE A 129 2.77 -3.29 -5.29
CA ILE A 129 1.69 -4.26 -5.36
C ILE A 129 0.42 -3.56 -5.83
N VAL A 130 -0.18 -4.11 -6.86
CA VAL A 130 -1.47 -3.66 -7.36
C VAL A 130 -2.36 -4.87 -7.60
N THR A 131 -3.64 -4.74 -7.26
CA THR A 131 -4.64 -5.76 -7.55
C THR A 131 -5.17 -5.56 -8.95
N ASP A 132 -5.11 -6.57 -9.77
CA ASP A 132 -5.61 -6.49 -11.14
C ASP A 132 -7.13 -6.22 -11.14
N GLY A 133 -7.53 -5.20 -11.88
CA GLY A 133 -8.92 -4.71 -11.89
C GLY A 133 -9.36 -3.95 -10.65
N GLY A 134 -8.51 -3.82 -9.62
CA GLY A 134 -8.83 -3.13 -8.38
C GLY A 134 -8.54 -1.62 -8.39
N VAL A 135 -8.92 -0.94 -7.31
CA VAL A 135 -8.67 0.50 -7.12
C VAL A 135 -7.17 0.79 -7.04
N SER A 136 -6.39 -0.08 -6.43
CA SER A 136 -4.93 0.08 -6.29
C SER A 136 -4.24 0.25 -7.64
N LYS A 137 -4.71 -0.42 -8.70
CA LYS A 137 -4.20 -0.26 -10.06
C LYS A 137 -4.40 1.15 -10.59
N TYR A 138 -5.57 1.73 -10.35
CA TYR A 138 -5.86 3.11 -10.79
C TYR A 138 -5.10 4.15 -9.97
N VAL A 139 -4.93 3.92 -8.66
CA VAL A 139 -4.08 4.75 -7.81
C VAL A 139 -2.65 4.75 -8.35
N TYR A 140 -2.08 3.58 -8.55
CA TYR A 140 -0.72 3.44 -9.10
C TYR A 140 -0.58 4.13 -10.47
N THR A 141 -1.54 3.95 -11.37
CA THR A 141 -1.52 4.56 -12.70
C THR A 141 -1.55 6.10 -12.62
N ALA A 142 -2.38 6.67 -11.75
CA ALA A 142 -2.46 8.11 -11.56
C ALA A 142 -1.15 8.66 -10.98
N VAL A 143 -0.72 8.16 -9.83
CA VAL A 143 0.43 8.71 -9.10
C VAL A 143 1.76 8.47 -9.80
N SER A 144 1.90 7.38 -10.56
CA SER A 144 3.09 7.12 -11.37
C SER A 144 3.26 8.11 -12.52
N LYS A 145 2.17 8.73 -12.97
CA LYS A 145 2.16 9.83 -13.95
C LYS A 145 2.25 11.21 -13.30
N LYS A 146 2.61 11.29 -12.02
CA LYS A 146 2.64 12.53 -11.21
C LYS A 146 1.27 13.20 -11.07
N LEU A 147 0.20 12.43 -11.22
CA LEU A 147 -1.17 12.88 -11.02
C LEU A 147 -1.64 12.47 -9.61
N ASP A 148 -2.45 13.32 -8.99
CA ASP A 148 -3.12 12.92 -7.77
C ASP A 148 -4.26 11.94 -8.08
N PHE A 149 -4.47 10.97 -7.20
CA PHE A 149 -5.64 10.12 -7.30
C PHE A 149 -6.86 10.87 -6.76
N THR A 150 -7.67 11.34 -7.67
CA THR A 150 -8.95 12.02 -7.40
C THR A 150 -10.08 11.25 -8.07
N LEU A 151 -11.31 11.51 -7.66
CA LEU A 151 -12.47 10.91 -8.31
C LEU A 151 -12.54 11.24 -9.81
N GLN A 152 -12.16 12.47 -10.19
CA GLN A 152 -12.09 12.88 -11.59
C GLN A 152 -11.04 12.08 -12.36
N ASN A 153 -9.82 11.96 -11.85
CA ASN A 153 -8.76 11.19 -12.48
C ASN A 153 -9.09 9.70 -12.54
N TYR A 154 -9.72 9.16 -11.50
CA TYR A 154 -10.20 7.78 -11.50
C TYR A 154 -11.21 7.53 -12.62
N ARG A 155 -12.22 8.39 -12.76
CA ARG A 155 -13.24 8.27 -13.83
C ARG A 155 -12.60 8.37 -15.21
N ARG A 156 -11.65 9.30 -15.39
CA ARG A 156 -10.91 9.47 -16.64
C ARG A 156 -10.09 8.23 -17.02
N LEU A 157 -9.41 7.61 -16.05
CA LEU A 157 -8.62 6.41 -16.28
C LEU A 157 -9.48 5.19 -16.59
N ARG A 158 -10.69 5.09 -16.01
CA ARG A 158 -11.63 4.02 -16.32
C ARG A 158 -12.27 4.13 -17.70
N ALA A 159 -12.38 5.33 -18.23
CA ALA A 159 -13.00 5.58 -19.54
C ALA A 159 -12.11 5.21 -20.74
N VAL A 160 -10.86 4.86 -20.50
CA VAL A 160 -9.88 4.50 -21.56
C VAL A 160 -9.87 3.01 -21.83
#